data_f8fb4fb3fb8f57355d6a5cb0bde7a851
#
_entry.id   f8fb4fb3fb8f57355d6a5cb0bde7a851
#
_cell.length_a   1.000
_cell.length_b   1.000
_cell.length_c   1.000
_cell.angle_alpha   90.00
_cell.angle_beta   90.00
_cell.angle_gamma   90.00
#
_symmetry.space_group_name_H-M   'P 1'
#
loop_
_entity.id
_entity.type
_entity.pdbx_description
1 polymer ?
#
loop_
_entity_poly.entity_id
_entity_poly.type
_entity_poly.pdbx_seq_one_letter_code
_entity_poly.pdbx_strand_id
1 'polypeptide(L)'
;MRAAGLTRRSSGGTMITQALDKGASHPRTTLLQIRGGTICSTPLITLDRKDIRRAADVLAEGFVEDPLYQHILPDRSTRLDVLRIFFRNYVTMLYPYSDVYSTSGNMEAVALVFRTDRTGLSIVSRFKDVSAMLLAIIKSIPICRYIGIRQFARGLAILHSMSSEWLSMLGNREYIHLDMLVVQSKYRGQGFVSRIMKPLIEECNKRSIACTLETQNPDNIPVYEHYGFSIVDVIPLPNSDLEQYCMVYSNTEDT
;
A
#
# COMPACT_ATOMS: atom_id res chain seq x y z
N MET A 1 -26.23 40.98 46.34
CA MET A 1 -26.24 39.72 47.10
C MET A 1 -25.39 38.73 46.40
N ARG A 2 -24.21 38.50 46.91
CA ARG A 2 -23.64 37.25 47.52
C ARG A 2 -23.67 36.08 46.53
N ALA A 3 -22.66 35.32 46.26
CA ALA A 3 -21.29 35.07 46.73
C ALA A 3 -20.87 33.82 45.95
N ALA A 4 -19.73 33.75 45.45
CA ALA A 4 -18.49 33.18 45.97
C ALA A 4 -18.39 31.65 45.86
N GLY A 5 -17.30 31.21 45.39
CA GLY A 5 -16.47 30.09 45.81
C GLY A 5 -15.77 29.39 44.63
N LEU A 6 -14.52 29.65 44.38
CA LEU A 6 -13.27 29.12 44.94
C LEU A 6 -13.31 27.59 45.11
N THR A 7 -12.39 26.79 44.53
CA THR A 7 -10.95 26.59 44.81
C THR A 7 -10.44 25.46 43.94
N ARG A 8 -9.26 25.58 43.37
CA ARG A 8 -7.92 25.14 43.76
C ARG A 8 -7.47 23.74 43.35
N ARG A 9 -6.37 23.76 42.56
CA ARG A 9 -5.10 22.98 42.68
C ARG A 9 -5.19 21.45 42.45
N SER A 10 -4.23 20.81 41.80
CA SER A 10 -2.75 20.86 41.84
C SER A 10 -2.21 19.97 40.72
N SER A 11 -1.24 20.38 40.01
CA SER A 11 0.21 20.04 40.02
C SER A 11 0.53 18.58 40.32
N GLY A 12 1.20 17.94 39.35
CA GLY A 12 1.87 16.68 39.53
C GLY A 12 2.70 16.37 38.29
N GLY A 13 3.88 17.00 38.17
CA GLY A 13 4.91 16.58 37.25
C GLY A 13 5.55 15.30 37.79
N THR A 14 5.81 14.36 36.90
CA THR A 14 6.76 13.30 37.17
C THR A 14 7.72 13.20 36.01
N MET A 15 8.94 13.66 36.25
CA MET A 15 10.13 13.28 35.47
C MET A 15 10.33 11.80 35.63
N ILE A 16 10.54 11.10 34.54
CA ILE A 16 11.21 9.80 34.55
C ILE A 16 12.41 9.84 33.60
N THR A 17 13.52 9.67 34.25
CA THR A 17 14.90 9.59 33.85
C THR A 17 15.14 8.63 32.70
N GLN A 18 16.05 9.05 31.80
CA GLN A 18 16.70 8.22 30.79
C GLN A 18 17.38 6.99 31.39
N ALA A 19 17.10 5.82 30.80
CA ALA A 19 18.03 4.70 30.84
C ALA A 19 18.44 4.38 29.40
N LEU A 20 19.70 4.65 29.11
CA LEU A 20 20.39 4.17 27.91
C LEU A 20 20.57 2.65 28.04
N ASP A 21 19.99 1.90 27.15
CA ASP A 21 20.42 0.52 26.92
C ASP A 21 20.79 0.34 25.45
N LYS A 22 21.99 -0.22 25.28
CA LYS A 22 22.63 -0.45 23.99
C LYS A 22 22.24 -1.83 23.48
N GLY A 23 21.76 -1.88 22.25
CA GLY A 23 21.89 -3.07 21.41
C GLY A 23 20.66 -3.99 21.31
N ALA A 24 19.64 -3.54 20.58
CA ALA A 24 18.73 -4.41 19.86
C ALA A 24 18.16 -3.65 18.67
N SER A 25 18.21 -4.23 17.48
CA SER A 25 17.59 -3.70 16.27
C SER A 25 16.08 -3.68 16.45
N HIS A 26 15.55 -2.52 16.83
CA HIS A 26 14.11 -2.30 16.99
C HIS A 26 13.48 -1.94 15.64
N PRO A 27 12.27 -2.44 15.34
CA PRO A 27 11.51 -1.98 14.19
C PRO A 27 11.28 -0.47 14.32
N ARG A 28 11.54 0.27 13.25
CA ARG A 28 11.29 1.71 13.21
C ARG A 28 9.79 1.97 13.33
N THR A 29 9.33 2.18 14.55
CA THR A 29 7.99 2.71 14.81
C THR A 29 8.03 4.19 14.53
N THR A 30 7.51 4.62 13.39
CA THR A 30 7.31 6.05 13.10
C THR A 30 6.13 6.52 13.95
N LEU A 31 6.41 7.10 15.12
CA LEU A 31 5.43 7.76 15.97
C LEU A 31 5.05 9.10 15.32
N LEU A 32 3.93 9.14 14.60
CA LEU A 32 3.24 10.37 14.25
C LEU A 32 2.50 10.90 15.50
N GLN A 33 3.14 11.80 16.21
CA GLN A 33 2.55 12.47 17.36
C GLN A 33 1.74 13.68 16.87
N ILE A 34 0.42 13.57 16.86
CA ILE A 34 -0.49 14.71 16.59
C ILE A 34 -1.09 15.16 17.92
N ARG A 35 -0.86 16.43 18.28
CA ARG A 35 -1.59 17.12 19.34
C ARG A 35 -2.95 17.55 18.83
N GLY A 36 -4.01 17.07 19.47
CA GLY A 36 -5.36 17.61 19.36
C GLY A 36 -6.36 16.67 18.68
N GLY A 37 -7.12 15.90 19.49
CA GLY A 37 -8.23 15.06 19.06
C GLY A 37 -7.93 13.58 19.16
N THR A 38 -8.42 12.95 20.21
CA THR A 38 -8.25 11.51 20.49
C THR A 38 -9.03 10.67 19.48
N ILE A 39 -8.41 10.34 18.35
CA ILE A 39 -8.74 9.12 17.62
C ILE A 39 -7.53 8.22 17.84
N CYS A 40 -7.70 7.19 18.65
CA CYS A 40 -6.68 6.18 18.92
C CYS A 40 -6.53 5.30 17.65
N SER A 41 -5.88 5.84 16.62
CA SER A 41 -5.44 5.04 15.48
C SER A 41 -4.16 4.34 15.91
N THR A 42 -4.24 3.04 16.11
CA THR A 42 -3.04 2.22 16.29
C THR A 42 -2.10 2.50 15.12
N PRO A 43 -0.84 2.93 15.37
CA PRO A 43 0.07 3.29 14.29
C PRO A 43 0.32 2.08 13.39
N LEU A 44 0.45 2.34 12.08
CA LEU A 44 0.85 1.31 11.13
C LEU A 44 2.25 0.78 11.46
N ILE A 45 2.43 -0.50 11.32
CA ILE A 45 3.73 -1.15 11.47
C ILE A 45 4.40 -1.22 10.10
N THR A 46 5.60 -0.66 9.98
CA THR A 46 6.44 -0.89 8.81
C THR A 46 7.08 -2.26 8.94
N LEU A 47 6.88 -3.11 7.94
CA LEU A 47 7.39 -4.48 7.94
C LEU A 47 8.87 -4.51 7.54
N ASP A 48 9.63 -5.38 8.21
CA ASP A 48 11.03 -5.63 7.91
C ASP A 48 11.19 -6.65 6.76
N ARG A 49 12.42 -6.76 6.25
CA ARG A 49 12.75 -7.71 5.18
C ARG A 49 12.42 -9.17 5.52
N LYS A 50 12.52 -9.55 6.80
CA LYS A 50 12.14 -10.88 7.30
C LYS A 50 10.64 -11.18 7.15
N ASP A 51 9.81 -10.13 7.13
CA ASP A 51 8.35 -10.22 7.07
C ASP A 51 7.81 -10.29 5.64
N ILE A 52 8.64 -10.01 4.62
CA ILE A 52 8.24 -9.95 3.21
C ILE A 52 7.53 -11.23 2.77
N ARG A 53 8.03 -12.40 3.16
CA ARG A 53 7.43 -13.68 2.77
C ARG A 53 5.99 -13.78 3.26
N ARG A 54 5.75 -13.43 4.52
CA ARG A 54 4.42 -13.49 5.12
C ARG A 54 3.49 -12.41 4.53
N ALA A 55 4.00 -11.21 4.31
CA ALA A 55 3.25 -10.15 3.64
C ALA A 55 2.84 -10.56 2.21
N ALA A 56 3.76 -11.16 1.46
CA ALA A 56 3.48 -11.68 0.12
C ALA A 56 2.43 -12.80 0.11
N ASP A 57 2.45 -13.68 1.12
CA ASP A 57 1.44 -14.73 1.26
C ASP A 57 0.04 -14.10 1.54
N VAL A 58 -0.04 -13.05 2.37
CA VAL A 58 -1.28 -12.29 2.61
C VAL A 58 -1.78 -11.62 1.34
N LEU A 59 -0.88 -11.00 0.56
CA LEU A 59 -1.24 -10.41 -0.74
C LEU A 59 -1.77 -11.47 -1.69
N ALA A 60 -1.11 -12.62 -1.82
CA ALA A 60 -1.54 -13.71 -2.68
C ALA A 60 -2.94 -14.23 -2.34
N GLU A 61 -3.22 -14.41 -1.04
CA GLU A 61 -4.54 -14.84 -0.55
C GLU A 61 -5.61 -13.78 -0.79
N GLY A 62 -5.27 -12.50 -0.67
CA GLY A 62 -6.20 -11.40 -0.90
C GLY A 62 -6.57 -11.18 -2.35
N PHE A 63 -5.62 -11.38 -3.25
CA PHE A 63 -5.79 -11.19 -4.69
C PHE A 63 -6.22 -12.45 -5.46
N VAL A 64 -6.38 -13.60 -4.81
CA VAL A 64 -6.72 -14.86 -5.48
C VAL A 64 -8.03 -14.80 -6.26
N GLU A 65 -8.99 -14.00 -5.81
CA GLU A 65 -10.29 -13.80 -6.48
C GLU A 65 -10.41 -12.42 -7.15
N ASP A 66 -9.31 -11.67 -7.28
CA ASP A 66 -9.30 -10.39 -7.97
C ASP A 66 -9.47 -10.57 -9.49
N PRO A 67 -10.29 -9.77 -10.19
CA PRO A 67 -10.59 -9.91 -11.62
C PRO A 67 -9.34 -9.95 -12.50
N LEU A 68 -8.31 -9.13 -12.22
CA LEU A 68 -7.06 -9.12 -12.98
C LEU A 68 -6.36 -10.49 -12.91
N TYR A 69 -6.22 -11.01 -11.69
CA TYR A 69 -5.51 -12.28 -11.50
C TYR A 69 -6.36 -13.49 -11.93
N GLN A 70 -7.69 -13.38 -11.92
CA GLN A 70 -8.56 -14.38 -12.53
C GLN A 70 -8.37 -14.42 -14.04
N HIS A 71 -8.23 -13.27 -14.69
CA HIS A 71 -7.98 -13.18 -16.13
C HIS A 71 -6.59 -13.71 -16.50
N ILE A 72 -5.54 -13.32 -15.77
CA ILE A 72 -4.16 -13.77 -16.02
C ILE A 72 -4.00 -15.26 -15.70
N LEU A 73 -4.64 -15.76 -14.65
CA LEU A 73 -4.51 -17.10 -14.09
C LEU A 73 -5.90 -17.76 -13.97
N PRO A 74 -6.51 -18.20 -15.08
CA PRO A 74 -7.88 -18.71 -15.08
C PRO A 74 -8.05 -20.01 -14.28
N ASP A 75 -7.00 -20.84 -14.19
CA ASP A 75 -7.04 -22.05 -13.40
C ASP A 75 -7.00 -21.74 -11.90
N ARG A 76 -8.15 -21.90 -11.26
CA ARG A 76 -8.35 -21.65 -9.82
C ARG A 76 -7.48 -22.56 -8.94
N SER A 77 -7.22 -23.80 -9.41
CA SER A 77 -6.52 -24.81 -8.60
C SER A 77 -5.06 -24.45 -8.37
N THR A 78 -4.42 -23.78 -9.31
CA THR A 78 -3.00 -23.40 -9.26
C THR A 78 -2.79 -21.91 -8.94
N ARG A 79 -3.83 -21.08 -9.05
CA ARG A 79 -3.75 -19.63 -8.95
C ARG A 79 -3.06 -19.16 -7.67
N LEU A 80 -3.44 -19.68 -6.52
CA LEU A 80 -2.86 -19.25 -5.24
C LEU A 80 -1.35 -19.55 -5.15
N ASP A 81 -0.92 -20.71 -5.61
CA ASP A 81 0.50 -21.08 -5.57
C ASP A 81 1.34 -20.21 -6.51
N VAL A 82 0.78 -19.90 -7.70
CA VAL A 82 1.39 -18.97 -8.65
C VAL A 82 1.48 -17.57 -8.04
N LEU A 83 0.42 -17.07 -7.43
CA LEU A 83 0.41 -15.75 -6.79
C LEU A 83 1.38 -15.65 -5.62
N ARG A 84 1.55 -16.70 -4.83
CA ARG A 84 2.56 -16.74 -3.76
C ARG A 84 3.98 -16.58 -4.31
N ILE A 85 4.32 -17.24 -5.41
CA ILE A 85 5.62 -17.09 -6.07
C ILE A 85 5.76 -15.66 -6.62
N PHE A 86 4.73 -15.17 -7.32
CA PHE A 86 4.70 -13.85 -7.92
C PHE A 86 4.89 -12.76 -6.86
N PHE A 87 4.05 -12.69 -5.83
CA PHE A 87 4.10 -11.64 -4.83
C PHE A 87 5.38 -11.68 -4.00
N ARG A 88 5.96 -12.85 -3.71
CA ARG A 88 7.27 -12.92 -3.03
C ARG A 88 8.37 -12.25 -3.83
N ASN A 89 8.39 -12.49 -5.15
CA ASN A 89 9.37 -11.87 -6.03
C ASN A 89 9.08 -10.38 -6.24
N TYR A 90 7.83 -10.02 -6.43
CA TYR A 90 7.37 -8.65 -6.63
C TYR A 90 7.68 -7.77 -5.41
N VAL A 91 7.23 -8.16 -4.22
CA VAL A 91 7.50 -7.40 -2.99
C VAL A 91 9.00 -7.35 -2.69
N THR A 92 9.74 -8.43 -2.91
CA THR A 92 11.20 -8.43 -2.73
C THR A 92 11.90 -7.43 -3.65
N MET A 93 11.45 -7.34 -4.90
CA MET A 93 11.96 -6.39 -5.90
C MET A 93 11.67 -4.94 -5.50
N LEU A 94 10.46 -4.68 -5.00
CA LEU A 94 10.01 -3.33 -4.69
C LEU A 94 10.41 -2.84 -3.28
N TYR A 95 10.73 -3.75 -2.37
CA TYR A 95 11.03 -3.45 -0.98
C TYR A 95 12.09 -2.34 -0.76
N PRO A 96 13.16 -2.24 -1.56
CA PRO A 96 14.13 -1.15 -1.41
C PRO A 96 13.56 0.25 -1.72
N TYR A 97 12.45 0.32 -2.45
CA TYR A 97 11.86 1.54 -3.00
C TYR A 97 10.51 1.90 -2.40
N SER A 98 9.95 1.03 -1.56
CA SER A 98 8.61 1.15 -1.00
C SER A 98 8.60 0.91 0.50
N ASP A 99 7.54 1.39 1.15
CA ASP A 99 7.20 0.98 2.51
C ASP A 99 6.14 -0.12 2.45
N VAL A 100 6.39 -1.21 3.14
CA VAL A 100 5.39 -2.27 3.33
C VAL A 100 4.79 -2.10 4.72
N TYR A 101 3.50 -1.78 4.77
CA TYR A 101 2.78 -1.55 6.02
C TYR A 101 1.88 -2.71 6.40
N SER A 102 1.69 -2.88 7.70
CA SER A 102 0.65 -3.71 8.27
C SER A 102 -0.07 -3.02 9.41
N THR A 103 -1.30 -3.43 9.67
CA THR A 103 -2.11 -2.94 10.80
C THR A 103 -1.67 -3.49 12.14
N SER A 104 -1.02 -4.65 12.17
CA SER A 104 -0.42 -5.25 13.36
C SER A 104 0.56 -6.37 13.00
N GLY A 105 1.19 -6.99 13.99
CA GLY A 105 1.99 -8.20 13.81
C GLY A 105 1.21 -9.39 13.26
N ASN A 106 -0.13 -9.38 13.29
CA ASN A 106 -0.97 -10.42 12.69
C ASN A 106 -1.21 -10.23 11.19
N MET A 107 -0.88 -9.04 10.66
CA MET A 107 -1.04 -8.66 9.25
C MET A 107 -2.50 -8.77 8.77
N GLU A 108 -3.47 -8.28 9.56
CA GLU A 108 -4.89 -8.26 9.18
C GLU A 108 -5.11 -7.52 7.85
N ALA A 109 -4.35 -6.43 7.66
CA ALA A 109 -4.20 -5.77 6.37
C ALA A 109 -2.72 -5.52 6.08
N VAL A 110 -2.37 -5.58 4.80
CA VAL A 110 -1.04 -5.28 4.26
C VAL A 110 -1.18 -4.29 3.13
N ALA A 111 -0.31 -3.28 3.10
CA ALA A 111 -0.24 -2.30 2.04
C ALA A 111 1.20 -2.09 1.56
N LEU A 112 1.37 -1.88 0.26
CA LEU A 112 2.61 -1.48 -0.37
C LEU A 112 2.45 -0.03 -0.84
N VAL A 113 3.37 0.85 -0.43
CA VAL A 113 3.25 2.29 -0.62
C VAL A 113 4.56 2.86 -1.12
N PHE A 114 4.50 3.63 -2.20
CA PHE A 114 5.63 4.42 -2.69
C PHE A 114 5.51 5.88 -2.27
N ARG A 115 6.66 6.52 -2.03
CA ARG A 115 6.77 7.94 -1.75
C ARG A 115 7.80 8.57 -2.64
N THR A 116 7.40 9.58 -3.42
CA THR A 116 8.28 10.24 -4.38
C THR A 116 9.37 11.10 -3.72
N ASP A 117 9.10 11.66 -2.54
CA ASP A 117 10.05 12.48 -1.77
C ASP A 117 11.29 11.73 -1.29
N ARG A 118 11.12 10.46 -0.88
CA ARG A 118 12.24 9.65 -0.38
C ARG A 118 13.15 9.16 -1.49
N THR A 119 12.68 9.22 -2.69
CA THR A 119 13.33 8.55 -3.81
C THR A 119 13.96 9.51 -4.80
N GLY A 120 13.66 10.82 -4.72
CA GLY A 120 14.23 11.85 -5.59
C GLY A 120 13.95 11.69 -7.08
N LEU A 121 13.18 10.69 -7.47
CA LEU A 121 12.87 10.33 -8.84
C LEU A 121 11.43 9.84 -8.92
N SER A 122 10.75 10.13 -10.01
CA SER A 122 9.45 9.55 -10.34
C SER A 122 9.47 8.03 -10.15
N ILE A 123 8.40 7.45 -9.60
CA ILE A 123 8.20 5.99 -9.50
C ILE A 123 8.50 5.33 -10.84
N VAL A 124 8.06 5.93 -11.94
CA VAL A 124 8.30 5.47 -13.31
C VAL A 124 9.81 5.35 -13.65
N SER A 125 10.68 6.21 -13.12
CA SER A 125 12.12 6.14 -13.41
C SER A 125 12.84 5.01 -12.67
N ARG A 126 12.26 4.50 -11.59
CA ARG A 126 12.85 3.44 -10.76
C ARG A 126 12.45 2.03 -11.20
N PHE A 127 11.29 1.86 -11.80
CA PHE A 127 10.97 0.62 -12.55
C PHE A 127 11.91 0.41 -13.74
N LYS A 128 12.74 1.40 -14.08
CA LYS A 128 13.84 1.27 -15.04
C LYS A 128 15.11 0.60 -14.49
N ASP A 129 15.12 0.12 -13.24
CA ASP A 129 16.15 -0.84 -12.85
C ASP A 129 15.86 -2.19 -13.51
N VAL A 130 16.25 -2.26 -14.79
CA VAL A 130 16.06 -3.43 -15.67
C VAL A 130 16.65 -4.68 -15.03
N SER A 131 17.70 -4.52 -14.22
CA SER A 131 18.36 -5.64 -13.57
C SER A 131 17.50 -6.26 -12.46
N ALA A 132 16.85 -5.44 -11.64
CA ALA A 132 15.97 -5.92 -10.57
C ALA A 132 14.70 -6.57 -11.15
N MET A 133 14.13 -5.98 -12.20
CA MET A 133 12.98 -6.55 -12.92
C MET A 133 13.35 -7.88 -13.59
N LEU A 134 14.48 -7.94 -14.27
CA LEU A 134 14.96 -9.18 -14.92
C LEU A 134 15.18 -10.28 -13.89
N LEU A 135 15.79 -9.94 -12.74
CA LEU A 135 15.98 -10.89 -11.65
C LEU A 135 14.66 -11.39 -11.07
N ALA A 136 13.65 -10.51 -10.91
CA ALA A 136 12.33 -10.91 -10.45
C ALA A 136 11.64 -11.85 -11.45
N ILE A 137 11.75 -11.59 -12.76
CA ILE A 137 11.24 -12.47 -13.82
C ILE A 137 11.94 -13.84 -13.75
N ILE A 138 13.28 -13.87 -13.65
CA ILE A 138 14.04 -15.13 -13.55
C ILE A 138 13.61 -15.93 -12.33
N LYS A 139 13.45 -15.29 -11.16
CA LYS A 139 12.98 -15.94 -9.95
C LYS A 139 11.52 -16.42 -10.05
N SER A 140 10.75 -15.86 -10.98
CA SER A 140 9.37 -16.26 -11.25
C SER A 140 9.24 -17.38 -12.30
N ILE A 141 10.32 -17.83 -12.94
CA ILE A 141 10.32 -18.97 -13.89
C ILE A 141 9.65 -20.23 -13.29
N PRO A 142 9.77 -20.56 -11.99
CA PRO A 142 9.05 -21.71 -11.43
C PRO A 142 7.54 -21.69 -11.63
N ILE A 143 6.94 -20.51 -11.89
CA ILE A 143 5.52 -20.35 -12.25
C ILE A 143 5.18 -21.14 -13.51
N CYS A 144 6.13 -21.24 -14.45
CA CYS A 144 5.93 -22.00 -15.71
C CYS A 144 5.60 -23.49 -15.48
N ARG A 145 5.93 -24.05 -14.32
CA ARG A 145 5.55 -25.44 -13.97
C ARG A 145 4.06 -25.61 -13.73
N TYR A 146 3.39 -24.52 -13.32
CA TYR A 146 1.96 -24.50 -13.02
C TYR A 146 1.12 -24.13 -14.26
N ILE A 147 1.57 -23.13 -15.03
CA ILE A 147 0.75 -22.52 -16.08
C ILE A 147 1.37 -22.64 -17.49
N GLY A 148 2.58 -23.18 -17.60
CA GLY A 148 3.32 -23.24 -18.88
C GLY A 148 3.89 -21.89 -19.31
N ILE A 149 4.88 -21.95 -20.23
CA ILE A 149 5.64 -20.76 -20.66
C ILE A 149 4.77 -19.75 -21.42
N ARG A 150 3.80 -20.21 -22.23
CA ARG A 150 2.94 -19.34 -23.02
C ARG A 150 2.04 -18.47 -22.13
N GLN A 151 1.41 -19.10 -21.12
CA GLN A 151 0.56 -18.36 -20.17
C GLN A 151 1.38 -17.42 -19.31
N PHE A 152 2.58 -17.83 -18.90
CA PHE A 152 3.52 -16.98 -18.17
C PHE A 152 3.89 -15.73 -18.98
N ALA A 153 4.29 -15.91 -20.25
CA ALA A 153 4.62 -14.79 -21.14
C ALA A 153 3.41 -13.86 -21.38
N ARG A 154 2.19 -14.42 -21.55
CA ARG A 154 0.96 -13.64 -21.65
C ARG A 154 0.69 -12.82 -20.38
N GLY A 155 0.84 -13.43 -19.20
CA GLY A 155 0.68 -12.74 -17.92
C GLY A 155 1.66 -11.56 -17.76
N LEU A 156 2.94 -11.77 -18.13
CA LEU A 156 3.94 -10.70 -18.11
C LEU A 156 3.58 -9.57 -19.08
N ALA A 157 3.06 -9.89 -20.28
CA ALA A 157 2.64 -8.88 -21.25
C ALA A 157 1.47 -8.04 -20.72
N ILE A 158 0.49 -8.65 -20.05
CA ILE A 158 -0.63 -7.94 -19.43
C ILE A 158 -0.11 -7.03 -18.29
N LEU A 159 0.72 -7.56 -17.40
CA LEU A 159 1.30 -6.74 -16.31
C LEU A 159 2.16 -5.59 -16.84
N HIS A 160 2.89 -5.82 -17.97
CA HIS A 160 3.66 -4.76 -18.60
C HIS A 160 2.80 -3.69 -19.28
N SER A 161 1.59 -4.03 -19.73
CA SER A 161 0.64 -3.08 -20.33
C SER A 161 -0.07 -2.20 -19.30
N MET A 162 -0.02 -2.57 -18.03
CA MET A 162 -0.51 -1.72 -16.94
C MET A 162 0.42 -0.52 -16.82
N SER A 163 -0.10 0.65 -17.18
CA SER A 163 0.70 1.85 -17.29
C SER A 163 0.50 2.75 -16.09
N SER A 164 1.60 3.20 -15.51
CA SER A 164 1.61 4.29 -14.53
C SER A 164 2.03 5.62 -15.19
N GLU A 165 2.00 5.70 -16.55
CA GLU A 165 2.34 6.94 -17.28
C GLU A 165 1.38 8.08 -16.97
N TRP A 166 0.13 7.77 -16.63
CA TRP A 166 -0.87 8.74 -16.19
C TRP A 166 -0.40 9.57 -14.97
N LEU A 167 0.49 9.04 -14.14
CA LEU A 167 1.10 9.78 -13.02
C LEU A 167 1.93 10.98 -13.49
N SER A 168 2.31 11.05 -14.78
CA SER A 168 2.99 12.20 -15.37
C SER A 168 2.13 13.49 -15.33
N MET A 169 0.81 13.35 -15.23
CA MET A 169 -0.12 14.48 -15.06
C MET A 169 0.13 15.26 -13.76
N LEU A 170 0.73 14.63 -12.76
CA LEU A 170 1.10 15.30 -11.51
C LEU A 170 2.36 16.16 -11.65
N GLY A 171 3.08 16.08 -12.79
CA GLY A 171 4.32 16.81 -13.05
C GLY A 171 5.41 16.45 -12.04
N ASN A 172 6.03 17.49 -11.47
CA ASN A 172 7.09 17.34 -10.46
C ASN A 172 6.57 17.40 -9.02
N ARG A 173 5.23 17.34 -8.82
CA ARG A 173 4.66 17.36 -7.46
C ARG A 173 4.97 16.04 -6.74
N GLU A 174 5.20 16.16 -5.45
CA GLU A 174 5.31 14.98 -4.60
C GLU A 174 3.95 14.31 -4.44
N TYR A 175 3.94 12.99 -4.36
CA TYR A 175 2.74 12.21 -4.09
C TYR A 175 3.08 10.91 -3.37
N ILE A 176 2.07 10.33 -2.74
CA ILE A 176 2.08 8.98 -2.20
C ILE A 176 1.30 8.09 -3.16
N HIS A 177 1.87 6.96 -3.56
CA HIS A 177 1.19 5.97 -4.39
C HIS A 177 0.92 4.70 -3.61
N LEU A 178 -0.35 4.34 -3.46
CA LEU A 178 -0.78 3.08 -2.88
C LEU A 178 -0.82 2.02 -3.99
N ASP A 179 0.23 1.22 -4.07
CA ASP A 179 0.39 0.18 -5.09
C ASP A 179 -0.48 -1.06 -4.79
N MET A 180 -0.52 -1.47 -3.52
CA MET A 180 -1.31 -2.63 -3.10
C MET A 180 -1.95 -2.40 -1.73
N LEU A 181 -3.19 -2.89 -1.60
CA LEU A 181 -3.91 -2.96 -0.33
C LEU A 181 -4.73 -4.23 -0.27
N VAL A 182 -4.47 -5.06 0.72
CA VAL A 182 -5.22 -6.28 0.99
C VAL A 182 -5.64 -6.35 2.45
N VAL A 183 -6.88 -6.72 2.69
CA VAL A 183 -7.38 -7.16 3.99
C VAL A 183 -7.66 -8.66 3.91
N GLN A 184 -7.07 -9.46 4.82
CA GLN A 184 -7.34 -10.88 4.89
C GLN A 184 -8.85 -11.13 5.02
N SER A 185 -9.39 -12.14 4.32
CA SER A 185 -10.84 -12.40 4.20
C SER A 185 -11.57 -12.45 5.54
N LYS A 186 -10.98 -13.07 6.56
CA LYS A 186 -11.56 -13.19 7.92
C LYS A 186 -11.66 -11.86 8.68
N TYR A 187 -11.00 -10.81 8.19
CA TYR A 187 -11.01 -9.47 8.81
C TYR A 187 -11.73 -8.40 7.96
N ARG A 188 -12.30 -8.79 6.82
CA ARG A 188 -13.09 -7.86 5.98
C ARG A 188 -14.30 -7.33 6.74
N GLY A 189 -14.72 -6.10 6.43
CA GLY A 189 -15.84 -5.44 7.11
C GLY A 189 -15.53 -4.93 8.53
N GLN A 190 -14.30 -5.10 9.04
CA GLN A 190 -13.92 -4.71 10.40
C GLN A 190 -13.09 -3.41 10.45
N GLY A 191 -13.14 -2.59 9.39
CA GLY A 191 -12.51 -1.27 9.36
C GLY A 191 -10.98 -1.28 9.12
N PHE A 192 -10.38 -2.40 8.70
CA PHE A 192 -8.94 -2.47 8.47
C PHE A 192 -8.47 -1.66 7.26
N VAL A 193 -9.32 -1.47 6.23
CA VAL A 193 -9.05 -0.52 5.14
C VAL A 193 -8.85 0.89 5.71
N SER A 194 -9.76 1.34 6.59
CA SER A 194 -9.65 2.66 7.23
C SER A 194 -8.37 2.84 8.04
N ARG A 195 -7.88 1.77 8.67
CA ARG A 195 -6.62 1.84 9.43
C ARG A 195 -5.40 2.07 8.54
N ILE A 196 -5.45 1.67 7.27
CA ILE A 196 -4.40 1.95 6.28
C ILE A 196 -4.65 3.31 5.63
N MET A 197 -5.88 3.57 5.14
CA MET A 197 -6.18 4.74 4.33
C MET A 197 -6.09 6.06 5.11
N LYS A 198 -6.65 6.10 6.32
CA LYS A 198 -6.68 7.35 7.11
C LYS A 198 -5.30 7.94 7.37
N PRO A 199 -4.30 7.19 7.87
CA PRO A 199 -2.96 7.73 8.08
C PRO A 199 -2.28 8.23 6.80
N LEU A 200 -2.51 7.57 5.65
CA LEU A 200 -1.98 8.01 4.36
C LEU A 200 -2.61 9.32 3.91
N ILE A 201 -3.93 9.44 4.04
CA ILE A 201 -4.68 10.67 3.71
C ILE A 201 -4.28 11.81 4.65
N GLU A 202 -4.17 11.54 5.96
CA GLU A 202 -3.71 12.52 6.93
C GLU A 202 -2.28 13.02 6.63
N GLU A 203 -1.39 12.14 6.18
CA GLU A 203 -0.05 12.51 5.72
C GLU A 203 -0.14 13.40 4.47
N CYS A 204 -0.97 13.04 3.48
CA CYS A 204 -1.17 13.82 2.28
C CYS A 204 -1.71 15.22 2.59
N ASN A 205 -2.73 15.32 3.43
CA ASN A 205 -3.31 16.60 3.85
C ASN A 205 -2.28 17.48 4.57
N LYS A 206 -1.53 16.90 5.50
CA LYS A 206 -0.51 17.63 6.27
C LYS A 206 0.62 18.17 5.39
N ARG A 207 0.92 17.48 4.31
CA ARG A 207 2.01 17.83 3.38
C ARG A 207 1.51 18.55 2.13
N SER A 208 0.20 18.71 1.96
CA SER A 208 -0.43 19.24 0.74
C SER A 208 0.05 18.51 -0.52
N ILE A 209 0.07 17.17 -0.46
CA ILE A 209 0.45 16.29 -1.58
C ILE A 209 -0.70 15.36 -1.95
N ALA A 210 -0.69 14.86 -3.19
CA ALA A 210 -1.67 13.91 -3.66
C ALA A 210 -1.43 12.49 -3.09
N CYS A 211 -2.51 11.71 -2.96
CA CYS A 211 -2.46 10.26 -2.85
C CYS A 211 -3.02 9.64 -4.13
N THR A 212 -2.35 8.66 -4.68
CA THR A 212 -2.74 8.00 -5.94
C THR A 212 -2.85 6.50 -5.75
N LEU A 213 -3.69 5.88 -6.55
CA LEU A 213 -3.80 4.42 -6.63
C LEU A 213 -4.35 4.00 -7.99
N GLU A 214 -4.24 2.71 -8.27
CA GLU A 214 -4.86 2.06 -9.41
C GLU A 214 -5.65 0.83 -8.95
N THR A 215 -6.75 0.53 -9.63
CA THR A 215 -7.50 -0.70 -9.40
C THR A 215 -8.07 -1.23 -10.71
N GLN A 216 -8.08 -2.55 -10.88
CA GLN A 216 -8.72 -3.24 -12.00
C GLN A 216 -10.02 -3.92 -11.56
N ASN A 217 -10.37 -3.77 -10.29
CA ASN A 217 -11.62 -4.27 -9.75
C ASN A 217 -12.60 -3.11 -9.53
N PRO A 218 -13.69 -2.99 -10.32
CA PRO A 218 -14.66 -1.91 -10.18
C PRO A 218 -15.34 -1.90 -8.80
N ASP A 219 -15.44 -3.04 -8.11
CA ASP A 219 -16.03 -3.11 -6.77
C ASP A 219 -15.20 -2.33 -5.72
N ASN A 220 -13.95 -2.03 -6.01
CA ASN A 220 -13.08 -1.22 -5.14
C ASN A 220 -13.31 0.28 -5.31
N ILE A 221 -13.90 0.74 -6.43
CA ILE A 221 -14.09 2.16 -6.72
C ILE A 221 -14.90 2.85 -5.61
N PRO A 222 -16.11 2.36 -5.21
CA PRO A 222 -16.87 3.00 -4.14
C PRO A 222 -16.14 3.03 -2.80
N VAL A 223 -15.24 2.07 -2.55
CA VAL A 223 -14.43 2.04 -1.34
C VAL A 223 -13.46 3.21 -1.34
N TYR A 224 -12.76 3.46 -2.45
CA TYR A 224 -11.80 4.58 -2.55
C TYR A 224 -12.50 5.93 -2.64
N GLU A 225 -13.64 6.03 -3.33
CA GLU A 225 -14.48 7.24 -3.36
C GLU A 225 -14.93 7.66 -1.96
N HIS A 226 -15.25 6.70 -1.08
CA HIS A 226 -15.58 6.96 0.32
C HIS A 226 -14.43 7.68 1.07
N TYR A 227 -13.18 7.51 0.64
CA TYR A 227 -12.01 8.22 1.18
C TYR A 227 -11.67 9.50 0.42
N GLY A 228 -12.49 9.92 -0.54
CA GLY A 228 -12.30 11.16 -1.30
C GLY A 228 -11.43 11.01 -2.55
N PHE A 229 -11.17 9.78 -3.00
CA PHE A 229 -10.53 9.57 -4.30
C PHE A 229 -11.55 9.80 -5.43
N SER A 230 -11.06 10.30 -6.55
CA SER A 230 -11.81 10.40 -7.79
C SER A 230 -11.07 9.72 -8.93
N ILE A 231 -11.81 9.14 -9.89
CA ILE A 231 -11.24 8.60 -11.12
C ILE A 231 -10.76 9.78 -11.97
N VAL A 232 -9.51 9.72 -12.41
CA VAL A 232 -8.90 10.72 -13.30
C VAL A 232 -8.58 10.16 -14.69
N ASP A 233 -8.45 8.85 -14.81
CA ASP A 233 -8.24 8.16 -16.09
C ASP A 233 -8.74 6.72 -16.01
N VAL A 234 -9.13 6.15 -17.17
CA VAL A 234 -9.54 4.76 -17.32
C VAL A 234 -8.83 4.17 -18.52
N ILE A 235 -7.96 3.19 -18.28
CA ILE A 235 -7.09 2.60 -19.29
C ILE A 235 -7.57 1.16 -19.57
N PRO A 236 -8.07 0.85 -20.77
CA PRO A 236 -8.46 -0.51 -21.13
C PRO A 236 -7.25 -1.43 -21.18
N LEU A 237 -7.37 -2.62 -20.58
CA LEU A 237 -6.30 -3.63 -20.64
C LEU A 237 -6.40 -4.44 -21.92
N PRO A 238 -5.28 -4.65 -22.64
CA PRO A 238 -5.31 -5.32 -23.95
C PRO A 238 -5.79 -6.77 -23.84
N ASN A 239 -6.63 -7.18 -24.80
CA ASN A 239 -7.21 -8.52 -24.90
C ASN A 239 -8.02 -8.97 -23.69
N SER A 240 -8.69 -8.03 -23.04
CA SER A 240 -9.58 -8.28 -21.90
C SER A 240 -10.72 -7.24 -21.89
N ASP A 241 -11.77 -7.55 -21.13
CA ASP A 241 -12.84 -6.59 -20.78
C ASP A 241 -12.51 -5.81 -19.49
N LEU A 242 -11.25 -5.90 -19.02
CA LEU A 242 -10.79 -5.22 -17.82
C LEU A 242 -10.27 -3.83 -18.13
N GLU A 243 -10.48 -2.94 -17.19
CA GLU A 243 -10.00 -1.57 -17.20
C GLU A 243 -9.15 -1.30 -15.96
N GLN A 244 -8.14 -0.47 -16.12
CA GLN A 244 -7.38 0.10 -15.01
C GLN A 244 -7.98 1.47 -14.67
N TYR A 245 -8.59 1.58 -13.51
CA TYR A 245 -9.11 2.82 -12.97
C TYR A 245 -8.01 3.53 -12.21
N CYS A 246 -7.58 4.69 -12.72
CA CYS A 246 -6.55 5.54 -12.11
C CYS A 246 -7.25 6.55 -11.21
N MET A 247 -6.91 6.57 -9.94
CA MET A 247 -7.62 7.37 -8.95
C MET A 247 -6.66 8.27 -8.16
N VAL A 248 -7.12 9.50 -7.89
CA VAL A 248 -6.37 10.51 -7.14
C VAL A 248 -7.22 11.03 -5.99
N TYR A 249 -6.60 11.13 -4.82
CA TYR A 249 -7.02 11.97 -3.74
C TYR A 249 -6.17 13.25 -3.75
N SER A 250 -6.80 14.40 -3.86
CA SER A 250 -6.15 15.70 -3.68
C SER A 250 -6.93 16.50 -2.66
N ASN A 251 -6.22 17.24 -1.82
CA ASN A 251 -6.88 18.16 -0.92
C ASN A 251 -7.53 19.28 -1.74
N THR A 252 -8.83 19.46 -1.64
CA THR A 252 -9.64 20.35 -2.48
C THR A 252 -9.44 21.85 -2.20
N GLU A 253 -8.37 22.25 -1.54
CA GLU A 253 -8.08 23.67 -1.30
C GLU A 253 -7.33 24.36 -2.47
N ASP A 254 -6.98 23.64 -3.54
CA ASP A 254 -6.25 24.14 -4.72
C ASP A 254 -7.12 24.18 -5.99
N THR A 255 -8.35 24.71 -5.90
CA THR A 255 -9.15 25.07 -7.10
C THR A 255 -9.44 26.56 -7.13
#